data_c582b04331387feae46f44d12046f188
#
_entry.id   c582b04331387feae46f44d12046f188
#
_cell.length_a   1.000
_cell.length_b   1.000
_cell.length_c   1.000
_cell.angle_alpha   90.00
_cell.angle_beta   90.00
_cell.angle_gamma   90.00
#
_symmetry.space_group_name_H-M   'P 1'
#
loop_
_entity.id
_entity.type
_entity.pdbx_description
1 polymer ?
#
loop_
_entity_poly.entity_id
_entity_poly.type
_entity_poly.pdbx_seq_one_letter_code
_entity_poly.pdbx_strand_id
1 'polypeptide(L)'
;MNRIFLAALPGLLLCLPAFTAAAAPIPVMILDGQSGGPYHNWKLTTPVLKRELEETGLFQVTVVTAPRSDQDFSSFKPEFSRYKAIVMNYDAPDWPAHLRAQFEDYVRNGGGLVIVHAADNAFPNWPAYNQMIGIGGWRNRTAQAGPDWYLKDGKLVSDPSPGPTGSHGARLPFQIVARHPGHPIMKGLPPVWIHANDELYATLRGLGKNMTVLATAHSDPKNKGTGRDEPMIMVLHYGKGRVFHTTLGHDVFALSCVGFMTIFQRGAEWAATGKVTQKVPANFPTANSVSYRVDIAEMDPAFLNGASPVVAGK
;
A
#
# COMPACT_ATOMS: atom_id res chain seq x y z
N MET A 1 -72.83 43.88 -21.41
CA MET A 1 -71.70 43.04 -21.88
C MET A 1 -70.55 43.31 -20.97
N ASN A 2 -70.42 42.50 -19.90
CA ASN A 2 -69.33 42.54 -18.92
C ASN A 2 -68.24 41.58 -19.31
N ARG A 3 -67.02 42.08 -19.58
CA ARG A 3 -65.81 41.29 -19.80
C ARG A 3 -65.09 41.10 -18.47
N ILE A 4 -64.99 39.87 -18.01
CA ILE A 4 -64.22 39.50 -16.86
C ILE A 4 -62.76 39.24 -17.34
N PHE A 5 -61.79 40.00 -16.83
CA PHE A 5 -60.36 39.73 -17.03
C PHE A 5 -59.88 38.77 -15.94
N LEU A 6 -59.49 37.56 -16.35
CA LEU A 6 -58.75 36.65 -15.46
C LEU A 6 -57.26 37.07 -15.46
N ALA A 7 -56.77 37.49 -14.30
CA ALA A 7 -55.35 37.70 -14.09
C ALA A 7 -54.65 36.33 -13.76
N ALA A 8 -53.70 35.94 -14.60
CA ALA A 8 -52.84 34.80 -14.33
C ALA A 8 -51.74 35.18 -13.34
N LEU A 9 -51.69 34.48 -12.19
CA LEU A 9 -50.54 34.62 -11.26
C LEU A 9 -49.35 33.77 -11.79
N PRO A 10 -48.12 34.33 -11.83
CA PRO A 10 -46.94 33.56 -12.15
C PRO A 10 -46.57 32.67 -10.97
N GLY A 11 -46.56 31.36 -11.18
CA GLY A 11 -46.09 30.37 -10.21
C GLY A 11 -44.59 30.51 -9.99
N LEU A 12 -44.20 30.83 -8.78
CA LEU A 12 -42.81 30.88 -8.33
C LEU A 12 -42.32 29.44 -8.13
N LEU A 13 -41.52 28.92 -9.06
CA LEU A 13 -40.85 27.63 -8.92
C LEU A 13 -39.73 27.76 -7.90
N LEU A 14 -39.92 27.32 -6.66
CA LEU A 14 -38.86 27.19 -5.67
C LEU A 14 -37.96 26.02 -6.06
N CYS A 15 -36.77 26.29 -6.63
CA CYS A 15 -35.68 25.34 -6.73
C CYS A 15 -35.10 25.10 -5.36
N LEU A 16 -35.45 23.99 -4.70
CA LEU A 16 -34.78 23.52 -3.51
C LEU A 16 -33.39 22.99 -3.91
N PRO A 17 -32.32 23.43 -3.23
CA PRO A 17 -31.00 22.85 -3.47
C PRO A 17 -31.02 21.37 -3.11
N ALA A 18 -30.66 20.52 -4.06
CA ALA A 18 -30.46 19.10 -3.82
C ALA A 18 -29.21 18.94 -2.91
N PHE A 19 -29.42 18.68 -1.64
CA PHE A 19 -28.34 18.24 -0.75
C PHE A 19 -27.89 16.85 -1.25
N THR A 20 -26.76 16.82 -1.93
CA THR A 20 -26.08 15.54 -2.18
C THR A 20 -25.55 15.04 -0.84
N ALA A 21 -26.16 14.01 -0.29
CA ALA A 21 -25.63 13.32 0.90
C ALA A 21 -24.21 12.87 0.57
N ALA A 22 -23.24 13.24 1.40
CA ALA A 22 -21.88 12.73 1.28
C ALA A 22 -21.92 11.19 1.36
N ALA A 23 -21.19 10.53 0.47
CA ALA A 23 -21.11 9.08 0.52
C ALA A 23 -20.52 8.63 1.88
N ALA A 24 -21.08 7.55 2.44
CA ALA A 24 -20.57 7.01 3.69
C ALA A 24 -19.09 6.61 3.51
N PRO A 25 -18.23 6.86 4.51
CA PRO A 25 -16.82 6.54 4.43
C PRO A 25 -16.60 5.02 4.29
N ILE A 26 -15.56 4.66 3.58
CA ILE A 26 -15.18 3.27 3.30
C ILE A 26 -14.57 2.67 4.57
N PRO A 27 -15.14 1.61 5.17
CA PRO A 27 -14.55 0.97 6.34
C PRO A 27 -13.30 0.19 5.95
N VAL A 28 -12.17 0.52 6.59
CA VAL A 28 -10.86 -0.10 6.39
C VAL A 28 -10.31 -0.57 7.74
N MET A 29 -9.76 -1.78 7.77
CA MET A 29 -8.98 -2.29 8.89
C MET A 29 -7.50 -2.03 8.62
N ILE A 30 -6.74 -1.53 9.59
CA ILE A 30 -5.29 -1.72 9.65
C ILE A 30 -5.02 -2.84 10.64
N LEU A 31 -4.38 -3.90 10.16
CA LEU A 31 -4.00 -5.03 10.99
C LEU A 31 -2.52 -4.92 11.32
N ASP A 32 -2.22 -4.85 12.61
CA ASP A 32 -0.87 -4.74 13.17
C ASP A 32 -0.67 -5.72 14.35
N GLY A 33 0.38 -5.53 15.17
CA GLY A 33 0.62 -6.30 16.40
C GLY A 33 1.99 -6.94 16.47
N GLN A 34 2.61 -7.19 15.34
CA GLN A 34 3.97 -7.70 15.25
C GLN A 34 4.63 -7.25 13.94
N SER A 35 5.91 -6.98 14.00
CA SER A 35 6.75 -6.71 12.84
C SER A 35 8.09 -7.46 12.95
N GLY A 36 8.89 -7.47 11.88
CA GLY A 36 10.10 -8.26 11.74
C GLY A 36 11.24 -7.86 12.70
N GLY A 37 11.09 -8.11 13.99
CA GLY A 37 12.09 -7.80 15.01
C GLY A 37 12.19 -6.29 15.30
N PRO A 38 13.38 -5.75 15.59
CA PRO A 38 13.57 -4.34 15.91
C PRO A 38 13.60 -3.43 14.67
N TYR A 39 13.60 -4.00 13.46
CA TYR A 39 13.83 -3.26 12.20
C TYR A 39 12.60 -2.48 11.75
N HIS A 40 11.41 -2.97 12.03
CA HIS A 40 10.14 -2.35 11.66
C HIS A 40 9.33 -2.04 12.91
N ASN A 41 9.00 -0.78 13.13
CA ASN A 41 8.25 -0.36 14.31
C ASN A 41 6.78 -0.05 13.98
N TRP A 42 5.94 -1.09 13.97
CA TRP A 42 4.52 -0.93 13.69
C TRP A 42 3.82 0.05 14.64
N LYS A 43 4.31 0.21 15.87
CA LYS A 43 3.72 1.18 16.83
C LYS A 43 3.89 2.63 16.39
N LEU A 44 4.91 2.91 15.56
CA LEU A 44 5.12 4.22 14.96
C LEU A 44 4.45 4.31 13.57
N THR A 45 4.53 3.26 12.77
CA THR A 45 4.01 3.31 11.39
C THR A 45 2.50 3.16 11.31
N THR A 46 1.84 2.39 12.19
CA THR A 46 0.37 2.26 12.19
C THR A 46 -0.37 3.60 12.37
N PRO A 47 0.00 4.47 13.35
CA PRO A 47 -0.64 5.79 13.48
C PRO A 47 -0.48 6.66 12.23
N VAL A 48 0.65 6.57 11.54
CA VAL A 48 0.89 7.30 10.29
C VAL A 48 -0.03 6.79 9.19
N LEU A 49 -0.02 5.48 8.92
CA LEU A 49 -0.88 4.87 7.90
C LEU A 49 -2.37 5.16 8.15
N LYS A 50 -2.79 5.13 9.42
CA LYS A 50 -4.16 5.51 9.82
C LYS A 50 -4.45 6.97 9.45
N ARG A 51 -3.58 7.88 9.86
CA ARG A 51 -3.73 9.32 9.58
C ARG A 51 -3.79 9.60 8.09
N GLU A 52 -2.88 9.02 7.31
CA GLU A 52 -2.84 9.20 5.86
C GLU A 52 -4.14 8.78 5.17
N LEU A 53 -4.77 7.67 5.60
CA LEU A 53 -6.06 7.26 5.05
C LEU A 53 -7.19 8.19 5.47
N GLU A 54 -7.28 8.54 6.76
CA GLU A 54 -8.38 9.35 7.30
C GLU A 54 -8.36 10.79 6.77
N GLU A 55 -7.19 11.38 6.54
CA GLU A 55 -7.04 12.73 5.97
C GLU A 55 -7.67 12.87 4.57
N THR A 56 -7.87 11.77 3.84
CA THR A 56 -8.57 11.79 2.55
C THR A 56 -10.06 12.12 2.68
N GLY A 57 -10.64 11.92 3.85
CA GLY A 57 -12.10 11.96 4.07
C GLY A 57 -12.87 10.80 3.45
N LEU A 58 -12.19 9.87 2.76
CA LEU A 58 -12.81 8.71 2.11
C LEU A 58 -12.95 7.50 3.03
N PHE A 59 -12.08 7.37 4.04
CA PHE A 59 -11.96 6.15 4.83
C PHE A 59 -12.33 6.37 6.29
N GLN A 60 -12.95 5.33 6.86
CA GLN A 60 -13.07 5.14 8.30
C GLN A 60 -12.16 3.99 8.71
N VAL A 61 -11.12 4.28 9.48
CA VAL A 61 -10.06 3.33 9.79
C VAL A 61 -10.21 2.77 11.20
N THR A 62 -10.24 1.44 11.31
CA THR A 62 -10.16 0.71 12.57
C THR A 62 -8.83 -0.02 12.65
N VAL A 63 -8.07 0.20 13.71
CA VAL A 63 -6.86 -0.58 13.98
C VAL A 63 -7.23 -1.83 14.77
N VAL A 64 -6.76 -2.99 14.29
CA VAL A 64 -6.94 -4.28 14.94
C VAL A 64 -5.57 -4.89 15.18
N THR A 65 -5.21 -4.98 16.46
CA THR A 65 -3.90 -5.50 16.87
C THR A 65 -3.97 -6.99 17.13
N ALA A 66 -3.26 -7.77 16.32
CA ALA A 66 -3.13 -9.21 16.50
C ALA A 66 -2.23 -9.55 17.69
N PRO A 67 -2.47 -10.66 18.40
CA PRO A 67 -1.52 -11.17 19.38
C PRO A 67 -0.15 -11.45 18.72
N ARG A 68 0.89 -11.43 19.53
CA ARG A 68 2.20 -11.91 19.05
C ARG A 68 2.12 -13.40 18.70
N SER A 69 2.91 -13.85 17.75
CA SER A 69 2.88 -15.23 17.27
C SER A 69 3.16 -16.30 18.32
N ASP A 70 3.77 -15.92 19.45
CA ASP A 70 4.03 -16.75 20.61
C ASP A 70 2.91 -16.72 21.68
N GLN A 71 1.82 -16.01 21.41
CA GLN A 71 0.67 -15.85 22.32
C GLN A 71 -0.55 -16.64 21.86
N ASP A 72 -1.56 -16.71 22.74
CA ASP A 72 -2.83 -17.36 22.45
C ASP A 72 -3.70 -16.50 21.50
N PHE A 73 -4.17 -17.11 20.42
CA PHE A 73 -5.08 -16.51 19.46
C PHE A 73 -6.56 -16.86 19.68
N SER A 74 -6.90 -17.61 20.74
CA SER A 74 -8.27 -18.10 20.95
C SER A 74 -9.31 -16.98 21.10
N SER A 75 -8.89 -15.85 21.69
CA SER A 75 -9.71 -14.64 21.86
C SER A 75 -9.64 -13.67 20.66
N PHE A 76 -8.71 -13.87 19.74
CA PHE A 76 -8.55 -13.00 18.58
C PHE A 76 -9.55 -13.37 17.48
N LYS A 77 -10.60 -12.57 17.37
CA LYS A 77 -11.71 -12.77 16.43
C LYS A 77 -11.92 -11.53 15.57
N PRO A 78 -11.01 -11.23 14.63
CA PRO A 78 -11.18 -10.11 13.72
C PRO A 78 -12.34 -10.37 12.78
N GLU A 79 -13.27 -9.44 12.70
CA GLU A 79 -14.44 -9.52 11.82
C GLU A 79 -14.09 -8.96 10.43
N PHE A 80 -13.26 -9.67 9.66
CA PHE A 80 -12.74 -9.21 8.36
C PHE A 80 -13.84 -8.73 7.42
N SER A 81 -14.99 -9.41 7.39
CA SER A 81 -16.12 -9.10 6.50
C SER A 81 -16.75 -7.72 6.71
N ARG A 82 -16.49 -7.06 7.84
CA ARG A 82 -16.97 -5.70 8.13
C ARG A 82 -16.25 -4.63 7.31
N TYR A 83 -15.10 -4.96 6.72
CA TYR A 83 -14.21 -4.00 6.07
C TYR A 83 -14.19 -4.20 4.56
N LYS A 84 -14.07 -3.09 3.83
CA LYS A 84 -13.91 -3.12 2.37
C LYS A 84 -12.48 -3.39 1.93
N ALA A 85 -11.51 -3.02 2.79
CA ALA A 85 -10.10 -3.37 2.61
C ALA A 85 -9.43 -3.60 3.96
N ILE A 86 -8.39 -4.44 3.96
CA ILE A 86 -7.49 -4.69 5.08
C ILE A 86 -6.10 -4.25 4.65
N VAL A 87 -5.50 -3.35 5.43
CA VAL A 87 -4.10 -2.92 5.31
C VAL A 87 -3.28 -3.78 6.25
N MET A 88 -2.34 -4.52 5.70
CA MET A 88 -1.38 -5.32 6.47
C MET A 88 -0.16 -4.47 6.80
N ASN A 89 -0.03 -4.11 8.06
CA ASN A 89 1.19 -3.57 8.67
C ASN A 89 1.70 -4.58 9.72
N TYR A 90 1.88 -5.83 9.27
CA TYR A 90 2.09 -7.00 10.12
C TYR A 90 3.08 -7.97 9.47
N ASP A 91 4.11 -8.36 10.20
CA ASP A 91 5.08 -9.37 9.78
C ASP A 91 5.32 -10.38 10.90
N ALA A 92 4.82 -11.60 10.72
CA ALA A 92 4.91 -12.69 11.69
C ALA A 92 4.95 -14.07 11.00
N PRO A 93 5.26 -15.13 11.77
CA PRO A 93 4.98 -16.51 11.37
C PRO A 93 3.49 -16.74 11.10
N ASP A 94 3.19 -17.94 10.56
CA ASP A 94 1.83 -18.29 10.16
C ASP A 94 0.83 -18.24 11.33
N TRP A 95 -0.36 -17.76 11.03
CA TRP A 95 -1.50 -17.79 11.94
C TRP A 95 -2.08 -19.20 12.11
N PRO A 96 -2.90 -19.41 13.17
CA PRO A 96 -3.73 -20.60 13.30
C PRO A 96 -4.60 -20.84 12.06
N ALA A 97 -4.81 -22.12 11.70
CA ALA A 97 -5.48 -22.52 10.46
C ALA A 97 -6.87 -21.88 10.27
N HIS A 98 -7.66 -21.75 11.35
CA HIS A 98 -9.00 -21.16 11.28
C HIS A 98 -8.98 -19.66 10.91
N LEU A 99 -8.00 -18.89 11.42
CA LEU A 99 -7.84 -17.48 11.06
C LEU A 99 -7.38 -17.33 9.61
N ARG A 100 -6.45 -18.19 9.17
CA ARG A 100 -6.01 -18.22 7.79
C ARG A 100 -7.18 -18.48 6.84
N ALA A 101 -8.03 -19.45 7.16
CA ALA A 101 -9.22 -19.76 6.36
C ALA A 101 -10.18 -18.56 6.27
N GLN A 102 -10.46 -17.90 7.39
CA GLN A 102 -11.34 -16.72 7.43
C GLN A 102 -10.77 -15.55 6.60
N PHE A 103 -9.49 -15.29 6.71
CA PHE A 103 -8.82 -14.23 5.94
C PHE A 103 -8.79 -14.56 4.45
N GLU A 104 -8.50 -15.81 4.11
CA GLU A 104 -8.49 -16.29 2.72
C GLU A 104 -9.87 -16.17 2.09
N ASP A 105 -10.92 -16.58 2.80
CA ASP A 105 -12.30 -16.46 2.34
C ASP A 105 -12.72 -14.99 2.16
N TYR A 106 -12.30 -14.10 3.06
CA TYR A 106 -12.54 -12.67 2.91
C TYR A 106 -11.97 -12.13 1.60
N VAL A 107 -10.69 -12.38 1.31
CA VAL A 107 -10.07 -11.89 0.08
C VAL A 107 -10.66 -12.58 -1.14
N ARG A 108 -10.81 -13.92 -1.12
CA ARG A 108 -11.39 -14.70 -2.24
C ARG A 108 -12.77 -14.20 -2.64
N ASN A 109 -13.59 -13.77 -1.69
CA ASN A 109 -14.96 -13.28 -1.94
C ASN A 109 -15.05 -11.80 -2.30
N GLY A 110 -13.93 -11.09 -2.47
CA GLY A 110 -13.91 -9.73 -2.99
C GLY A 110 -13.43 -8.67 -2.00
N GLY A 111 -12.98 -9.06 -0.82
CA GLY A 111 -12.31 -8.16 0.12
C GLY A 111 -11.04 -7.58 -0.49
N GLY A 112 -10.79 -6.28 -0.26
CA GLY A 112 -9.58 -5.61 -0.66
C GLY A 112 -8.42 -5.93 0.30
N LEU A 113 -7.20 -6.03 -0.24
CA LEU A 113 -6.00 -6.25 0.53
C LEU A 113 -4.92 -5.25 0.14
N VAL A 114 -4.27 -4.67 1.14
CA VAL A 114 -3.17 -3.70 0.97
C VAL A 114 -1.98 -4.22 1.73
N ILE A 115 -0.89 -4.50 1.02
CA ILE A 115 0.38 -4.98 1.57
C ILE A 115 1.34 -3.80 1.63
N VAL A 116 1.87 -3.51 2.81
CA VAL A 116 2.82 -2.42 3.03
C VAL A 116 4.14 -3.00 3.51
N HIS A 117 5.19 -2.79 2.71
CA HIS A 117 6.58 -3.10 3.05
C HIS A 117 6.74 -4.50 3.68
N ALA A 118 7.23 -4.57 4.92
CA ALA A 118 7.51 -5.83 5.62
C ALA A 118 6.32 -6.81 5.74
N ALA A 119 5.11 -6.41 5.41
CA ALA A 119 3.99 -7.34 5.34
C ALA A 119 4.17 -8.41 4.23
N ASP A 120 5.04 -8.17 3.25
CA ASP A 120 5.41 -9.17 2.24
C ASP A 120 6.34 -10.27 2.77
N ASN A 121 6.90 -10.09 3.98
CA ASN A 121 7.70 -11.09 4.68
C ASN A 121 6.84 -12.06 5.50
N ALA A 122 5.62 -11.64 5.87
CA ALA A 122 4.73 -12.42 6.73
C ALA A 122 4.36 -13.78 6.11
N PHE A 123 4.05 -14.74 6.98
CA PHE A 123 3.41 -16.02 6.64
C PHE A 123 4.14 -16.84 5.56
N PRO A 124 5.42 -17.17 5.74
CA PRO A 124 6.22 -17.83 4.70
C PRO A 124 5.67 -19.19 4.25
N ASN A 125 4.98 -19.92 5.14
CA ASN A 125 4.45 -21.25 4.89
C ASN A 125 2.94 -21.27 4.58
N TRP A 126 2.32 -20.11 4.33
CA TRP A 126 0.91 -20.02 3.95
C TRP A 126 0.76 -19.79 2.44
N PRO A 127 0.49 -20.86 1.64
CA PRO A 127 0.48 -20.77 0.18
C PRO A 127 -0.51 -19.74 -0.37
N ALA A 128 -1.71 -19.62 0.23
CA ALA A 128 -2.71 -18.67 -0.24
C ALA A 128 -2.26 -17.22 -0.03
N TYR A 129 -1.64 -16.90 1.12
CA TYR A 129 -1.09 -15.57 1.33
C TYR A 129 0.04 -15.25 0.35
N ASN A 130 0.94 -16.20 0.10
CA ASN A 130 2.01 -16.03 -0.88
C ASN A 130 1.48 -15.86 -2.32
N GLN A 131 0.30 -16.42 -2.64
CA GLN A 131 -0.38 -16.11 -3.90
C GLN A 131 -0.99 -14.70 -3.89
N MET A 132 -1.56 -14.25 -2.77
CA MET A 132 -2.15 -12.90 -2.65
C MET A 132 -1.10 -11.82 -2.83
N ILE A 133 0.08 -11.96 -2.19
CA ILE A 133 1.14 -10.95 -2.25
C ILE A 133 1.96 -11.03 -3.54
N GLY A 134 1.97 -12.17 -4.23
CA GLY A 134 2.70 -12.43 -5.47
C GLY A 134 4.18 -12.70 -5.28
N ILE A 135 4.89 -11.82 -4.60
CA ILE A 135 6.31 -11.91 -4.25
C ILE A 135 6.52 -11.49 -2.80
N GLY A 136 7.54 -12.03 -2.14
CA GLY A 136 7.91 -11.66 -0.77
C GLY A 136 9.35 -12.05 -0.47
N GLY A 137 9.84 -11.61 0.69
CA GLY A 137 11.24 -11.81 1.09
C GLY A 137 11.41 -12.50 2.45
N TRP A 138 12.66 -12.67 2.84
CA TRP A 138 13.12 -13.11 4.17
C TRP A 138 12.39 -14.35 4.76
N ARG A 139 12.43 -14.52 6.06
CA ARG A 139 11.80 -15.59 6.85
C ARG A 139 12.04 -16.99 6.25
N ASN A 140 13.30 -17.28 5.87
CA ASN A 140 13.71 -18.55 5.27
C ASN A 140 13.02 -18.88 3.93
N ARG A 141 12.43 -17.89 3.24
CA ARG A 141 12.03 -18.09 1.85
C ARG A 141 13.25 -18.41 0.99
N THR A 142 13.10 -19.35 0.08
CA THR A 142 14.13 -19.81 -0.85
C THR A 142 13.57 -19.84 -2.26
N ALA A 143 14.31 -20.33 -3.23
CA ALA A 143 13.82 -20.59 -4.58
C ALA A 143 12.56 -21.47 -4.63
N GLN A 144 12.27 -22.23 -3.57
CA GLN A 144 11.03 -23.01 -3.43
C GLN A 144 9.78 -22.13 -3.29
N ALA A 145 9.92 -20.89 -2.80
CA ALA A 145 8.81 -19.93 -2.76
C ALA A 145 8.35 -19.49 -4.16
N GLY A 146 9.20 -19.67 -5.16
CA GLY A 146 8.96 -19.30 -6.55
C GLY A 146 10.16 -18.60 -7.17
N PRO A 147 10.05 -18.19 -8.45
CA PRO A 147 11.08 -17.44 -9.14
C PRO A 147 11.30 -16.05 -8.52
N ASP A 148 12.46 -15.49 -8.76
CA ASP A 148 12.78 -14.09 -8.56
C ASP A 148 12.16 -13.26 -9.70
N TRP A 149 11.57 -12.11 -9.37
CA TRP A 149 10.85 -11.26 -10.31
C TRP A 149 11.47 -9.88 -10.41
N TYR A 150 11.91 -9.50 -11.60
CA TYR A 150 12.47 -8.18 -11.87
C TYR A 150 12.15 -7.73 -13.30
N LEU A 151 12.38 -6.46 -13.62
CA LEU A 151 12.30 -5.99 -15.01
C LEU A 151 13.69 -5.93 -15.64
N LYS A 152 13.77 -6.42 -16.87
CA LYS A 152 14.95 -6.29 -17.76
C LYS A 152 14.47 -5.79 -19.10
N ASP A 153 15.05 -4.71 -19.58
CA ASP A 153 14.69 -4.08 -20.86
C ASP A 153 13.17 -3.83 -20.99
N GLY A 154 12.55 -3.36 -19.88
CA GLY A 154 11.12 -3.08 -19.79
C GLY A 154 10.20 -4.31 -19.75
N LYS A 155 10.74 -5.52 -19.76
CA LYS A 155 9.98 -6.77 -19.68
C LYS A 155 10.10 -7.40 -18.31
N LEU A 156 8.98 -7.91 -17.79
CA LEU A 156 8.97 -8.66 -16.54
C LEU A 156 9.63 -10.04 -16.76
N VAL A 157 10.66 -10.31 -15.99
CA VAL A 157 11.42 -11.57 -15.99
C VAL A 157 11.03 -12.40 -14.79
N SER A 158 10.85 -13.69 -15.01
CA SER A 158 10.64 -14.72 -13.98
C SER A 158 11.89 -15.61 -13.98
N ASP A 159 12.75 -15.46 -12.97
CA ASP A 159 14.03 -16.16 -12.86
C ASP A 159 13.95 -17.29 -11.81
N PRO A 160 13.89 -18.55 -12.22
CA PRO A 160 13.82 -19.69 -11.32
C PRO A 160 15.18 -20.08 -10.72
N SER A 161 16.27 -19.41 -11.08
CA SER A 161 17.62 -19.74 -10.60
C SER A 161 17.68 -19.71 -9.08
N PRO A 162 18.43 -20.62 -8.44
CA PRO A 162 18.68 -20.57 -7.00
C PRO A 162 19.35 -19.25 -6.60
N GLY A 163 18.99 -18.73 -5.43
CA GLY A 163 19.55 -17.47 -4.96
C GLY A 163 18.90 -17.02 -3.66
N PRO A 164 19.37 -15.90 -3.12
CA PRO A 164 18.81 -15.31 -1.90
C PRO A 164 17.36 -14.84 -2.15
N THR A 165 16.65 -14.63 -1.05
CA THR A 165 15.30 -14.11 -1.06
C THR A 165 15.21 -12.94 -0.09
N GLY A 166 14.98 -11.76 -0.63
CA GLY A 166 14.96 -10.53 0.13
C GLY A 166 16.37 -9.97 0.38
N SER A 167 16.63 -8.81 -0.16
CA SER A 167 17.83 -8.02 0.08
C SER A 167 17.50 -6.53 -0.05
N HIS A 168 18.33 -5.68 0.53
CA HIS A 168 18.30 -4.24 0.36
C HIS A 168 19.67 -3.64 0.65
N GLY A 169 19.92 -2.43 0.18
CA GLY A 169 21.08 -1.63 0.53
C GLY A 169 20.83 -0.72 1.73
N ALA A 170 21.65 0.35 1.85
CA ALA A 170 21.38 1.42 2.80
C ALA A 170 20.09 2.16 2.38
N ARG A 171 19.39 2.73 3.36
CA ARG A 171 18.20 3.57 3.14
C ARG A 171 18.63 4.89 2.51
N LEU A 172 18.38 5.02 1.23
CA LEU A 172 18.68 6.19 0.41
C LEU A 172 17.45 6.58 -0.41
N PRO A 173 17.36 7.82 -0.89
CA PRO A 173 16.37 8.17 -1.90
C PRO A 173 16.64 7.42 -3.20
N PHE A 174 15.59 7.02 -3.90
CA PHE A 174 15.72 6.40 -5.21
C PHE A 174 14.57 6.77 -6.15
N GLN A 175 14.81 6.69 -7.44
CA GLN A 175 13.79 6.97 -8.44
C GLN A 175 12.82 5.80 -8.58
N ILE A 176 11.53 6.14 -8.59
CA ILE A 176 10.44 5.25 -8.99
C ILE A 176 10.11 5.53 -10.44
N VAL A 177 10.04 4.49 -11.24
CA VAL A 177 9.73 4.55 -12.69
C VAL A 177 8.37 3.91 -12.94
N ALA A 178 7.40 4.68 -13.43
CA ALA A 178 6.08 4.18 -13.78
C ALA A 178 6.18 3.19 -14.97
N ARG A 179 5.57 2.02 -14.82
CA ARG A 179 5.56 0.97 -15.86
C ARG A 179 4.16 0.76 -16.46
N HIS A 180 3.12 1.16 -15.73
CA HIS A 180 1.74 0.98 -16.17
C HIS A 180 0.90 2.25 -15.95
N PRO A 181 1.20 3.35 -16.67
CA PRO A 181 0.61 4.68 -16.41
C PRO A 181 -0.91 4.73 -16.64
N GLY A 182 -1.47 3.79 -17.41
CA GLY A 182 -2.92 3.67 -17.65
C GLY A 182 -3.72 3.09 -16.48
N HIS A 183 -3.07 2.46 -15.49
CA HIS A 183 -3.77 1.88 -14.35
C HIS A 183 -4.37 3.00 -13.46
N PRO A 184 -5.58 2.83 -12.89
CA PRO A 184 -6.23 3.87 -12.07
C PRO A 184 -5.33 4.43 -10.96
N ILE A 185 -4.55 3.61 -10.27
CA ILE A 185 -3.62 4.05 -9.23
C ILE A 185 -2.56 5.00 -9.79
N MET A 186 -2.06 4.75 -11.00
CA MET A 186 -0.94 5.47 -11.62
C MET A 186 -1.37 6.66 -12.47
N LYS A 187 -2.65 6.75 -12.81
CA LYS A 187 -3.17 7.78 -13.73
C LYS A 187 -2.88 9.18 -13.22
N GLY A 188 -2.20 9.98 -14.05
CA GLY A 188 -1.84 11.38 -13.75
C GLY A 188 -0.58 11.54 -12.89
N LEU A 189 0.07 10.46 -12.46
CA LEU A 189 1.39 10.54 -11.83
C LEU A 189 2.47 10.81 -12.90
N PRO A 190 3.59 11.46 -12.54
CA PRO A 190 4.71 11.62 -13.45
C PRO A 190 5.31 10.26 -13.80
N PRO A 191 6.00 10.15 -14.96
CA PRO A 191 6.62 8.89 -15.40
C PRO A 191 7.78 8.46 -14.49
N VAL A 192 8.44 9.42 -13.82
CA VAL A 192 9.53 9.21 -12.85
C VAL A 192 9.39 10.20 -11.72
N TRP A 193 9.60 9.73 -10.49
CA TRP A 193 9.71 10.59 -9.31
C TRP A 193 10.68 10.00 -8.29
N ILE A 194 11.24 10.83 -7.40
CA ILE A 194 12.11 10.36 -6.32
C ILE A 194 11.26 10.03 -5.09
N HIS A 195 11.41 8.81 -4.58
CA HIS A 195 10.95 8.40 -3.26
C HIS A 195 11.97 8.86 -2.19
N ALA A 196 11.49 9.17 -0.99
CA ALA A 196 12.35 9.52 0.15
C ALA A 196 13.24 8.34 0.56
N ASN A 197 14.12 8.55 1.55
CA ASN A 197 14.98 7.48 2.06
C ASN A 197 14.15 6.28 2.52
N ASP A 198 14.41 5.13 1.91
CA ASP A 198 13.72 3.90 2.20
C ASP A 198 14.61 2.70 1.89
N GLU A 199 14.18 1.50 2.28
CA GLU A 199 14.79 0.25 1.85
C GLU A 199 14.26 -0.14 0.48
N LEU A 200 15.12 -0.12 -0.54
CA LEU A 200 14.79 -0.68 -1.84
C LEU A 200 14.88 -2.20 -1.75
N TYR A 201 13.73 -2.87 -1.61
CA TYR A 201 13.68 -4.32 -1.59
C TYR A 201 14.02 -4.92 -2.95
N ALA A 202 14.83 -5.95 -2.94
CA ALA A 202 15.29 -6.66 -4.12
C ALA A 202 15.30 -8.17 -3.89
N THR A 203 15.42 -8.94 -4.96
CA THR A 203 15.42 -10.41 -4.93
C THR A 203 14.17 -11.01 -4.28
N LEU A 204 13.01 -10.38 -4.45
CA LEU A 204 11.75 -10.90 -3.93
C LEU A 204 11.25 -12.06 -4.79
N ARG A 205 10.84 -13.14 -4.13
CA ARG A 205 10.42 -14.38 -4.77
C ARG A 205 8.98 -14.72 -4.50
N GLY A 206 8.37 -15.38 -5.46
CA GLY A 206 7.00 -15.84 -5.31
C GLY A 206 6.40 -16.32 -6.63
N LEU A 207 5.12 -16.73 -6.57
CA LEU A 207 4.45 -17.26 -7.76
C LEU A 207 4.21 -16.18 -8.82
N GLY A 208 4.06 -14.91 -8.42
CA GLY A 208 3.83 -13.78 -9.33
C GLY A 208 2.60 -13.92 -10.24
N LYS A 209 1.75 -14.91 -9.98
CA LYS A 209 0.55 -15.15 -10.79
C LYS A 209 -0.41 -13.98 -10.66
N ASN A 210 -0.95 -13.52 -11.79
CA ASN A 210 -1.87 -12.38 -11.84
C ASN A 210 -1.29 -11.07 -11.28
N MET A 211 0.03 -10.95 -11.24
CA MET A 211 0.74 -9.74 -10.81
C MET A 211 0.93 -8.79 -12.00
N THR A 212 0.54 -7.53 -11.79
CA THR A 212 0.87 -6.44 -12.69
C THR A 212 1.78 -5.48 -11.96
N VAL A 213 3.00 -5.29 -12.46
CA VAL A 213 3.96 -4.33 -11.89
C VAL A 213 3.61 -2.94 -12.40
N LEU A 214 3.22 -2.05 -11.49
CA LEU A 214 2.84 -0.67 -11.80
C LEU A 214 4.05 0.26 -11.84
N ALA A 215 5.04 0.03 -10.98
CA ALA A 215 6.27 0.82 -10.96
C ALA A 215 7.44 0.00 -10.39
N THR A 216 8.66 0.42 -10.78
CA THR A 216 9.92 -0.21 -10.38
C THR A 216 10.92 0.84 -9.89
N ALA A 217 11.98 0.37 -9.24
CA ALA A 217 13.18 1.17 -8.97
C ALA A 217 14.43 0.38 -9.34
N HIS A 218 15.47 1.11 -9.79
CA HIS A 218 16.75 0.50 -10.10
C HIS A 218 17.54 0.23 -8.82
N SER A 219 17.85 -1.04 -8.57
CA SER A 219 18.63 -1.50 -7.41
C SER A 219 20.12 -1.31 -7.70
N ASP A 220 20.68 -0.13 -7.30
CA ASP A 220 22.02 0.28 -7.66
C ASP A 220 23.11 -0.62 -7.02
N PRO A 221 24.00 -1.25 -7.80
CA PRO A 221 25.12 -2.03 -7.28
C PRO A 221 26.04 -1.28 -6.32
N LYS A 222 26.15 0.05 -6.45
CA LYS A 222 26.92 0.89 -5.51
C LYS A 222 26.31 0.91 -4.12
N ASN A 223 25.02 0.61 -4.00
CA ASN A 223 24.31 0.46 -2.72
C ASN A 223 23.97 -1.01 -2.42
N LYS A 224 24.85 -1.93 -2.73
CA LYS A 224 24.66 -3.40 -2.57
C LYS A 224 23.46 -3.94 -3.36
N GLY A 225 23.04 -3.23 -4.39
CA GLY A 225 21.89 -3.60 -5.22
C GLY A 225 22.23 -4.64 -6.26
N THR A 226 21.18 -5.13 -6.92
CA THR A 226 21.25 -6.22 -7.91
C THR A 226 21.64 -5.77 -9.31
N GLY A 227 21.62 -4.46 -9.59
CA GLY A 227 21.79 -3.90 -10.94
C GLY A 227 20.56 -4.08 -11.83
N ARG A 228 19.40 -4.40 -11.24
CA ARG A 228 18.14 -4.65 -11.96
C ARG A 228 17.05 -3.67 -11.51
N ASP A 229 15.97 -3.62 -12.28
CA ASP A 229 14.77 -2.86 -11.92
C ASP A 229 13.83 -3.76 -11.12
N GLU A 230 13.74 -3.51 -9.83
CA GLU A 230 12.94 -4.31 -8.89
C GLU A 230 11.50 -3.78 -8.79
N PRO A 231 10.47 -4.66 -8.63
CA PRO A 231 9.10 -4.23 -8.46
C PRO A 231 8.89 -3.48 -7.13
N MET A 232 8.35 -2.25 -7.21
CA MET A 232 8.07 -1.44 -6.01
C MET A 232 6.58 -1.29 -5.74
N ILE A 233 5.77 -1.28 -6.80
CA ILE A 233 4.31 -1.09 -6.72
C ILE A 233 3.67 -2.11 -7.65
N MET A 234 2.75 -2.91 -7.10
CA MET A 234 2.11 -4.01 -7.82
C MET A 234 0.62 -4.09 -7.48
N VAL A 235 -0.12 -4.68 -8.38
CA VAL A 235 -1.51 -5.11 -8.14
C VAL A 235 -1.70 -6.56 -8.55
N LEU A 236 -2.56 -7.25 -7.81
CA LEU A 236 -2.90 -8.65 -8.05
C LEU A 236 -4.39 -8.88 -7.84
N HIS A 237 -4.83 -10.07 -8.23
CA HIS A 237 -6.17 -10.56 -7.90
C HIS A 237 -6.07 -11.93 -7.23
N TYR A 238 -6.84 -12.12 -6.17
CA TYR A 238 -7.05 -13.42 -5.54
C TYR A 238 -8.54 -13.71 -5.43
N GLY A 239 -9.04 -14.67 -6.21
CA GLY A 239 -10.47 -14.83 -6.39
C GLY A 239 -11.10 -13.56 -6.96
N LYS A 240 -12.08 -13.00 -6.24
CA LYS A 240 -12.72 -11.71 -6.57
C LYS A 240 -12.01 -10.51 -5.90
N GLY A 241 -11.09 -10.77 -4.97
CA GLY A 241 -10.37 -9.74 -4.22
C GLY A 241 -9.33 -9.02 -5.06
N ARG A 242 -9.10 -7.76 -4.72
CA ARG A 242 -8.07 -6.91 -5.30
C ARG A 242 -6.97 -6.69 -4.27
N VAL A 243 -5.74 -6.89 -4.68
CA VAL A 243 -4.57 -6.74 -3.82
C VAL A 243 -3.71 -5.61 -4.38
N PHE A 244 -3.47 -4.60 -3.58
CA PHE A 244 -2.43 -3.60 -3.79
C PHE A 244 -1.23 -3.96 -2.92
N HIS A 245 -0.04 -4.00 -3.51
CA HIS A 245 1.19 -4.34 -2.82
C HIS A 245 2.26 -3.29 -3.14
N THR A 246 2.84 -2.72 -2.11
CA THR A 246 4.02 -1.85 -2.21
C THR A 246 5.11 -2.33 -1.26
N THR A 247 6.34 -2.40 -1.78
CA THR A 247 7.53 -2.72 -0.99
C THR A 247 8.12 -1.50 -0.29
N LEU A 248 7.54 -0.31 -0.52
CA LEU A 248 7.92 0.95 0.11
C LEU A 248 7.31 1.06 1.52
N GLY A 249 7.94 1.83 2.41
CA GLY A 249 7.35 2.20 3.69
C GLY A 249 8.01 1.60 4.93
N HIS A 250 9.35 1.48 4.94
CA HIS A 250 10.13 0.91 6.04
C HIS A 250 9.88 1.59 7.39
N ASP A 251 9.83 2.90 7.42
CA ASP A 251 9.69 3.70 8.64
C ASP A 251 8.81 4.95 8.42
N VAL A 252 8.61 5.70 9.48
CA VAL A 252 7.81 6.94 9.44
C VAL A 252 8.32 7.93 8.40
N PHE A 253 9.64 8.01 8.20
CA PHE A 253 10.19 8.94 7.23
C PHE A 253 9.87 8.50 5.78
N ALA A 254 10.02 7.23 5.48
CA ALA A 254 9.62 6.67 4.18
C ALA A 254 8.12 6.88 3.92
N LEU A 255 7.28 6.68 4.94
CA LEU A 255 5.83 6.95 4.87
C LEU A 255 5.53 8.43 4.64
N SER A 256 6.30 9.35 5.24
CA SER A 256 6.09 10.81 5.09
C SER A 256 6.25 11.32 3.66
N CYS A 257 6.86 10.52 2.76
CA CYS A 257 6.99 10.85 1.34
C CYS A 257 5.63 11.04 0.68
N VAL A 258 5.39 12.22 0.07
CA VAL A 258 4.13 12.53 -0.60
C VAL A 258 3.84 11.53 -1.74
N GLY A 259 4.88 11.01 -2.40
CA GLY A 259 4.77 9.95 -3.39
C GLY A 259 4.22 8.66 -2.80
N PHE A 260 4.77 8.20 -1.66
CA PHE A 260 4.26 7.05 -0.93
C PHE A 260 2.81 7.27 -0.51
N MET A 261 2.54 8.34 0.23
CA MET A 261 1.21 8.67 0.73
C MET A 261 0.16 8.64 -0.38
N THR A 262 0.46 9.26 -1.53
CA THR A 262 -0.46 9.31 -2.66
C THR A 262 -0.76 7.91 -3.23
N ILE A 263 0.27 7.08 -3.46
CA ILE A 263 0.07 5.73 -4.02
C ILE A 263 -0.62 4.79 -3.00
N PHE A 264 -0.32 4.93 -1.72
CA PHE A 264 -0.94 4.16 -0.65
C PHE A 264 -2.44 4.47 -0.53
N GLN A 265 -2.81 5.74 -0.47
CA GLN A 265 -4.21 6.18 -0.43
C GLN A 265 -4.99 5.69 -1.66
N ARG A 266 -4.41 5.85 -2.87
CA ARG A 266 -5.03 5.41 -4.13
C ARG A 266 -5.06 3.88 -4.24
N GLY A 267 -4.04 3.20 -3.74
CA GLY A 267 -3.98 1.75 -3.65
C GLY A 267 -5.07 1.18 -2.75
N ALA A 268 -5.27 1.79 -1.59
CA ALA A 268 -6.32 1.41 -0.64
C ALA A 268 -7.73 1.65 -1.23
N GLU A 269 -7.95 2.79 -1.90
CA GLU A 269 -9.21 3.07 -2.57
C GLU A 269 -9.49 2.06 -3.69
N TRP A 270 -8.48 1.75 -4.52
CA TRP A 270 -8.63 0.77 -5.59
C TRP A 270 -8.87 -0.64 -5.03
N ALA A 271 -8.15 -1.05 -4.01
CA ALA A 271 -8.36 -2.36 -3.39
C ALA A 271 -9.78 -2.49 -2.84
N ALA A 272 -10.29 -1.46 -2.17
CA ALA A 272 -11.63 -1.44 -1.58
C ALA A 272 -12.75 -1.38 -2.63
N THR A 273 -12.59 -0.60 -3.72
CA THR A 273 -13.70 -0.21 -4.60
C THR A 273 -13.50 -0.57 -6.06
N GLY A 274 -12.28 -0.86 -6.50
CA GLY A 274 -11.90 -1.00 -7.92
C GLY A 274 -11.75 0.35 -8.66
N LYS A 275 -11.87 1.48 -7.97
CA LYS A 275 -11.81 2.83 -8.53
C LYS A 275 -10.76 3.67 -7.81
N VAL A 276 -10.38 4.80 -8.41
CA VAL A 276 -9.55 5.83 -7.78
C VAL A 276 -10.15 7.18 -8.12
N THR A 277 -10.56 7.91 -7.09
CA THR A 277 -11.14 9.26 -7.20
C THR A 277 -10.16 10.34 -6.75
N GLN A 278 -9.16 9.96 -5.97
CA GLN A 278 -8.18 10.86 -5.40
C GLN A 278 -7.29 11.49 -6.47
N LYS A 279 -7.12 12.81 -6.38
CA LYS A 279 -6.27 13.58 -7.28
C LYS A 279 -4.79 13.43 -6.88
N VAL A 280 -3.91 13.68 -7.83
CA VAL A 280 -2.48 13.86 -7.55
C VAL A 280 -2.28 15.22 -6.89
N PRO A 281 -1.64 15.30 -5.70
CA PRO A 281 -1.41 16.56 -5.02
C PRO A 281 -0.39 17.41 -5.79
N ALA A 282 -0.52 18.75 -5.68
CA ALA A 282 0.36 19.69 -6.38
C ALA A 282 1.84 19.58 -5.97
N ASN A 283 2.09 19.14 -4.73
CA ASN A 283 3.43 18.90 -4.19
C ASN A 283 3.91 17.47 -4.37
N PHE A 284 3.35 16.70 -5.31
CA PHE A 284 3.86 15.36 -5.63
C PHE A 284 5.34 15.44 -6.03
N PRO A 285 6.23 14.50 -5.61
CA PRO A 285 7.65 14.57 -5.93
C PRO A 285 7.91 14.52 -7.44
N THR A 286 9.03 15.12 -7.84
CA THR A 286 9.49 15.12 -9.24
C THR A 286 10.60 14.10 -9.46
N ALA A 287 11.11 13.98 -10.67
CA ALA A 287 12.28 13.14 -10.98
C ALA A 287 13.56 13.58 -10.25
N ASN A 288 13.62 14.83 -9.76
CA ASN A 288 14.83 15.44 -9.20
C ASN A 288 14.63 16.01 -7.80
N SER A 289 13.43 15.96 -7.25
CA SER A 289 13.12 16.55 -5.94
C SER A 289 12.18 15.65 -5.15
N VAL A 290 12.63 15.26 -3.96
CA VAL A 290 11.80 14.59 -2.95
C VAL A 290 10.78 15.59 -2.41
N SER A 291 9.59 15.11 -2.10
CA SER A 291 8.57 15.85 -1.35
C SER A 291 8.11 14.99 -0.18
N TYR A 292 8.12 15.53 1.02
CA TYR A 292 7.66 14.84 2.23
C TYR A 292 6.90 15.78 3.17
N ARG A 293 6.10 15.20 4.04
CA ARG A 293 5.32 15.87 5.07
C ARG A 293 6.12 15.91 6.36
N VAL A 294 6.57 17.10 6.75
CA VAL A 294 7.31 17.31 8.00
C VAL A 294 6.50 16.90 9.22
N ASP A 295 5.23 17.26 9.25
CA ASP A 295 4.29 16.93 10.34
C ASP A 295 3.99 15.42 10.49
N ILE A 296 4.26 14.63 9.45
CA ILE A 296 4.26 13.16 9.53
C ILE A 296 5.63 12.66 10.02
N ALA A 297 6.74 13.19 9.45
CA ALA A 297 8.08 12.80 9.87
C ALA A 297 8.32 13.05 11.37
N GLU A 298 7.77 14.14 11.90
CA GLU A 298 7.81 14.50 13.34
C GLU A 298 7.06 13.52 14.27
N MET A 299 6.25 12.61 13.71
CA MET A 299 5.66 11.53 14.50
C MET A 299 6.68 10.47 14.93
N ASP A 300 7.89 10.49 14.34
CA ASP A 300 9.02 9.67 14.80
C ASP A 300 9.89 10.45 15.79
N PRO A 301 10.01 10.01 17.06
CA PRO A 301 10.90 10.64 18.03
C PRO A 301 12.37 10.72 17.59
N ALA A 302 12.83 9.77 16.76
CA ALA A 302 14.18 9.78 16.22
C ALA A 302 14.42 10.96 15.27
N PHE A 303 13.41 11.34 14.47
CA PHE A 303 13.46 12.51 13.61
C PHE A 303 13.58 13.82 14.40
N LEU A 304 12.80 13.94 15.48
CA LEU A 304 12.85 15.10 16.38
C LEU A 304 14.19 15.25 17.10
N ASN A 305 14.92 14.17 17.35
CA ASN A 305 16.23 14.16 18.00
C ASN A 305 17.39 14.37 17.00
N GLY A 306 17.11 14.84 15.79
CA GLY A 306 18.13 15.20 14.80
C GLY A 306 18.70 14.01 14.03
N ALA A 307 18.11 12.83 14.11
CA ALA A 307 18.35 11.76 13.16
C ALA A 307 17.75 12.20 11.81
N SER A 308 18.41 13.20 11.19
CA SER A 308 18.03 13.66 9.88
C SER A 308 18.25 12.53 8.90
N PRO A 309 17.24 12.14 8.13
CA PRO A 309 17.50 11.33 6.96
C PRO A 309 18.49 12.11 6.11
N VAL A 310 19.57 11.46 5.71
CA VAL A 310 20.57 12.07 4.84
C VAL A 310 19.84 12.55 3.59
N VAL A 311 19.58 13.83 3.50
CA VAL A 311 19.15 14.45 2.26
C VAL A 311 20.37 14.39 1.37
N ALA A 312 20.47 13.32 0.57
CA ALA A 312 21.51 13.18 -0.41
C ALA A 312 21.35 14.31 -1.42
N GLY A 313 22.29 15.23 -1.39
CA GLY A 313 22.71 15.93 -2.55
C GLY A 313 22.34 17.40 -2.69
N LYS A 314 23.33 18.14 -2.56
CA LYS A 314 23.53 19.28 -3.47
C LYS A 314 24.34 18.78 -4.68
#